data_b2f6d05058d40e870b6cdeba92a544ae
#
_entry.id   b2f6d05058d40e870b6cdeba92a544ae
#
_cell.length_a   1.000
_cell.length_b   1.000
_cell.length_c   1.000
_cell.angle_alpha   90.00
_cell.angle_beta   90.00
_cell.angle_gamma   90.00
#
_symmetry.space_group_name_H-M   'P 1'
#
loop_
_entity.id
_entity.type
_entity.pdbx_description
1 polymer ?
#
loop_
_entity_poly.entity_id
_entity_poly.type
_entity_poly.pdbx_seq_one_letter_code
_entity_poly.pdbx_strand_id
1 'polypeptide(L)'
;MLEERPKGLSGLIDFLDRLVKTGREVALRPQHFFKNMPATGGYIQPLLFSIAVFLIVIGYNLALIASGLPYPGGRESGGETVINALKKAPILGIVWVAGLFLGAFILHGSFKLLKGTGSYEATFRIFAYSSIANLLTIIPSAGQYLSTIYTLVLIMLGGKMVHNLSTSKAIMAPILPAFIAWGILMAIALSGIIPIEELISGLKR
;
A
#
# COMPACT_ATOMS: atom_id res chain seq x y z
N MET A 1 10.61 10.05 44.29
CA MET A 1 11.44 10.64 43.21
C MET A 1 10.89 10.13 41.93
N LEU A 2 9.94 10.86 41.30
CA LEU A 2 9.37 10.50 39.98
C LEU A 2 10.34 11.05 38.95
N GLU A 3 11.05 10.16 38.28
CA GLU A 3 11.99 10.47 37.22
C GLU A 3 11.19 11.13 36.08
N GLU A 4 11.35 12.44 35.88
CA GLU A 4 10.74 13.18 34.75
C GLU A 4 11.34 12.61 33.46
N ARG A 5 10.54 11.83 32.73
CA ARG A 5 10.94 11.36 31.42
C ARG A 5 11.22 12.54 30.49
N PRO A 6 12.32 12.52 29.73
CA PRO A 6 12.64 13.59 28.79
C PRO A 6 11.46 13.81 27.83
N LYS A 7 11.01 15.05 27.68
CA LYS A 7 9.84 15.43 26.84
C LYS A 7 9.87 14.87 25.40
N GLY A 8 11.05 14.64 24.83
CA GLY A 8 11.21 14.03 23.52
C GLY A 8 10.89 12.52 23.49
N LEU A 9 11.22 11.80 24.56
CA LEU A 9 10.99 10.35 24.65
C LEU A 9 9.50 10.04 24.86
N SER A 10 8.80 10.84 25.66
CA SER A 10 7.35 10.68 25.85
C SER A 10 6.58 10.89 24.53
N GLY A 11 6.94 11.91 23.75
CA GLY A 11 6.32 12.16 22.44
C GLY A 11 6.53 11.02 21.43
N LEU A 12 7.71 10.38 21.44
CA LEU A 12 7.98 9.23 20.59
C LEU A 12 7.15 8.01 21.02
N ILE A 13 7.07 7.74 22.32
CA ILE A 13 6.25 6.63 22.86
C ILE A 13 4.79 6.83 22.46
N ASP A 14 4.23 8.02 22.68
CA ASP A 14 2.86 8.35 22.32
C ASP A 14 2.59 8.22 20.81
N PHE A 15 3.58 8.54 19.97
CA PHE A 15 3.50 8.35 18.54
C PHE A 15 3.47 6.88 18.16
N LEU A 16 4.35 6.06 18.74
CA LEU A 16 4.38 4.61 18.51
C LEU A 16 3.10 3.93 18.99
N ASP A 17 2.60 4.30 20.15
CA ASP A 17 1.33 3.78 20.67
C ASP A 17 0.16 4.09 19.74
N ARG A 18 0.11 5.31 19.19
CA ARG A 18 -0.90 5.67 18.17
C ARG A 18 -0.76 4.84 16.91
N LEU A 19 0.47 4.62 16.41
CA LEU A 19 0.70 3.79 15.23
C LEU A 19 0.23 2.34 15.44
N VAL A 20 0.59 1.75 16.57
CA VAL A 20 0.20 0.37 16.92
C VAL A 20 -1.32 0.26 17.07
N LYS A 21 -1.94 1.20 17.78
CA LYS A 21 -3.40 1.24 17.96
C LYS A 21 -4.12 1.37 16.62
N THR A 22 -3.68 2.30 15.78
CA THR A 22 -4.23 2.48 14.42
C THR A 22 -4.04 1.22 13.58
N GLY A 23 -2.85 0.64 13.58
CA GLY A 23 -2.55 -0.60 12.86
C GLY A 23 -3.46 -1.75 13.29
N ARG A 24 -3.64 -1.93 14.61
CA ARG A 24 -4.54 -2.94 15.17
C ARG A 24 -6.00 -2.71 14.76
N GLU A 25 -6.48 -1.47 14.78
CA GLU A 25 -7.85 -1.16 14.36
C GLU A 25 -8.06 -1.41 12.87
N VAL A 26 -7.14 -0.97 12.02
CA VAL A 26 -7.24 -1.22 10.56
C VAL A 26 -7.17 -2.71 10.27
N ALA A 27 -6.26 -3.44 10.92
CA ALA A 27 -6.06 -4.86 10.66
C ALA A 27 -7.15 -5.76 11.23
N LEU A 28 -7.74 -5.44 12.38
CA LEU A 28 -8.67 -6.34 13.06
C LEU A 28 -10.13 -5.88 13.00
N ARG A 29 -10.36 -4.57 12.80
CA ARG A 29 -11.70 -3.97 12.78
C ARG A 29 -11.85 -2.94 11.65
N PRO A 30 -11.52 -3.31 10.40
CA PRO A 30 -11.43 -2.36 9.29
C PRO A 30 -12.75 -1.62 9.01
N GLN A 31 -13.88 -2.27 9.15
CA GLN A 31 -15.18 -1.61 8.97
C GLN A 31 -15.41 -0.50 10.01
N HIS A 32 -15.10 -0.78 11.28
CA HIS A 32 -15.19 0.21 12.34
C HIS A 32 -14.22 1.37 12.12
N PHE A 33 -12.99 1.06 11.73
CA PHE A 33 -11.97 2.07 11.44
C PHE A 33 -12.40 3.01 10.33
N PHE A 34 -12.74 2.49 9.14
CA PHE A 34 -13.12 3.33 7.99
C PHE A 34 -14.44 4.08 8.18
N LYS A 35 -15.37 3.54 8.96
CA LYS A 35 -16.62 4.26 9.31
C LYS A 35 -16.34 5.50 10.16
N ASN A 36 -15.36 5.43 11.06
CA ASN A 36 -15.01 6.50 11.99
C ASN A 36 -13.81 7.33 11.53
N MET A 37 -13.18 6.96 10.39
CA MET A 37 -12.02 7.67 9.86
C MET A 37 -12.44 9.07 9.40
N PRO A 38 -11.80 10.15 9.89
CA PRO A 38 -12.10 11.49 9.39
C PRO A 38 -11.75 11.58 7.90
N ALA A 39 -12.70 12.10 7.10
CA ALA A 39 -12.52 12.29 5.66
C ALA A 39 -11.51 13.42 5.32
N THR A 40 -11.22 14.28 6.31
CA THR A 40 -10.28 15.40 6.26
C THR A 40 -9.35 15.34 7.47
N GLY A 41 -8.25 16.09 7.47
CA GLY A 41 -7.26 16.11 8.57
C GLY A 41 -5.82 15.94 8.09
N GLY A 42 -5.61 16.13 6.78
CA GLY A 42 -4.29 16.17 6.13
C GLY A 42 -3.72 14.79 5.80
N TYR A 43 -2.61 14.85 5.09
CA TYR A 43 -1.91 13.68 4.55
C TYR A 43 -0.84 13.11 5.48
N ILE A 44 -0.38 13.90 6.47
CA ILE A 44 0.81 13.58 7.26
C ILE A 44 0.62 12.30 8.09
N GLN A 45 -0.46 12.18 8.84
CA GLN A 45 -0.68 11.03 9.71
C GLN A 45 -0.78 9.70 8.93
N PRO A 46 -1.62 9.59 7.85
CA PRO A 46 -1.68 8.37 7.07
C PRO A 46 -0.36 8.10 6.33
N LEU A 47 0.37 9.14 5.89
CA LEU A 47 1.68 8.99 5.26
C LEU A 47 2.70 8.41 6.25
N LEU A 48 2.82 8.98 7.45
CA LEU A 48 3.71 8.48 8.49
C LEU A 48 3.37 7.04 8.90
N PHE A 49 2.09 6.70 8.96
CA PHE A 49 1.64 5.32 9.19
C PHE A 49 2.15 4.38 8.10
N SER A 50 1.96 4.75 6.83
CA SER A 50 2.42 3.92 5.70
C SER A 50 3.95 3.82 5.64
N ILE A 51 4.68 4.89 5.95
CA ILE A 51 6.15 4.86 6.06
C ILE A 51 6.59 3.91 7.18
N ALA A 52 5.92 3.94 8.32
CA ALA A 52 6.24 3.01 9.42
C ALA A 52 6.06 1.54 9.01
N VAL A 53 4.97 1.22 8.30
CA VAL A 53 4.76 -0.12 7.73
C VAL A 53 5.86 -0.49 6.74
N PHE A 54 6.22 0.43 5.84
CA PHE A 54 7.31 0.23 4.89
C PHE A 54 8.64 -0.06 5.60
N LEU A 55 8.98 0.71 6.63
CA LEU A 55 10.21 0.51 7.39
C LEU A 55 10.25 -0.84 8.12
N ILE A 56 9.11 -1.33 8.63
CA ILE A 56 9.03 -2.65 9.24
C ILE A 56 9.29 -3.74 8.19
N VAL A 57 8.68 -3.64 7.00
CA VAL A 57 8.86 -4.63 5.92
C VAL A 57 10.31 -4.60 5.39
N ILE A 58 10.89 -3.42 5.18
CA ILE A 58 12.29 -3.29 4.77
C ILE A 58 13.24 -3.85 5.84
N GLY A 59 13.01 -3.52 7.11
CA GLY A 59 13.82 -4.04 8.22
C GLY A 59 13.77 -5.57 8.30
N TYR A 60 12.59 -6.16 8.12
CA TYR A 60 12.45 -7.61 8.04
C TYR A 60 13.23 -8.22 6.86
N ASN A 61 13.12 -7.64 5.66
CA ASN A 61 13.87 -8.10 4.49
C ASN A 61 15.39 -7.99 4.70
N LEU A 62 15.87 -6.90 5.31
CA LEU A 62 17.28 -6.73 5.66
C LEU A 62 17.77 -7.79 6.64
N ALA A 63 16.93 -8.16 7.63
CA ALA A 63 17.25 -9.22 8.58
C ALA A 63 17.36 -10.59 7.88
N LEU A 64 16.47 -10.89 6.91
CA LEU A 64 16.57 -12.11 6.09
C LEU A 64 17.84 -12.14 5.26
N ILE A 65 18.18 -11.04 4.58
CA ILE A 65 19.41 -10.91 3.80
C ILE A 65 20.65 -11.12 4.70
N ALA A 66 20.67 -10.50 5.88
CA ALA A 66 21.77 -10.66 6.84
C ALA A 66 21.93 -12.10 7.35
N SER A 67 20.82 -12.84 7.41
CA SER A 67 20.80 -14.25 7.83
C SER A 67 21.02 -15.24 6.68
N GLY A 68 21.23 -14.75 5.44
CA GLY A 68 21.38 -15.60 4.24
C GLY A 68 20.10 -16.34 3.85
N LEU A 69 18.93 -15.89 4.36
CA LEU A 69 17.64 -16.49 4.05
C LEU A 69 16.99 -15.84 2.82
N PRO A 70 16.21 -16.60 2.04
CA PRO A 70 15.45 -16.04 0.93
C PRO A 70 14.43 -15.00 1.43
N TYR A 71 14.28 -13.89 0.72
CA TYR A 71 13.34 -12.83 1.07
C TYR A 71 12.33 -12.59 -0.04
N PRO A 72 11.10 -12.10 0.29
CA PRO A 72 10.05 -11.84 -0.69
C PRO A 72 10.51 -10.82 -1.76
N GLY A 73 10.43 -11.22 -3.06
CA GLY A 73 10.87 -10.37 -4.18
C GLY A 73 12.36 -10.47 -4.52
N GLY A 74 13.16 -11.19 -3.74
CA GLY A 74 14.53 -11.57 -4.11
C GLY A 74 14.52 -12.79 -5.03
N ARG A 75 15.08 -12.67 -6.22
CA ARG A 75 15.49 -13.85 -6.99
C ARG A 75 16.58 -14.54 -6.18
N GLU A 76 16.56 -15.89 -6.19
CA GLU A 76 17.45 -16.79 -5.44
C GLU A 76 18.73 -16.14 -4.89
N SER A 77 19.00 -16.29 -3.63
CA SER A 77 19.97 -15.61 -2.77
C SER A 77 21.46 -15.61 -3.24
N GLY A 78 21.68 -15.34 -4.51
CA GLY A 78 23.01 -15.25 -5.12
C GLY A 78 23.51 -13.81 -5.18
N GLY A 79 23.91 -13.21 -4.04
CA GLY A 79 24.74 -12.03 -4.05
C GLY A 79 24.14 -10.71 -3.59
N GLU A 80 22.89 -10.63 -3.12
CA GLU A 80 22.41 -9.42 -2.48
C GLU A 80 23.05 -9.28 -1.09
N THR A 81 23.78 -8.22 -0.88
CA THR A 81 24.37 -7.91 0.43
C THR A 81 23.54 -6.88 1.15
N VAL A 82 23.60 -6.88 2.50
CA VAL A 82 22.92 -5.85 3.33
C VAL A 82 23.31 -4.44 2.86
N ILE A 83 24.58 -4.22 2.48
CA ILE A 83 25.06 -2.92 1.99
C ILE A 83 24.36 -2.52 0.70
N ASN A 84 24.19 -3.44 -0.26
CA ASN A 84 23.50 -3.15 -1.51
C ASN A 84 21.99 -2.88 -1.28
N ALA A 85 21.35 -3.64 -0.41
CA ALA A 85 19.97 -3.43 -0.02
C ALA A 85 19.79 -2.07 0.68
N LEU A 86 20.69 -1.69 1.60
CA LEU A 86 20.67 -0.38 2.26
C LEU A 86 20.86 0.79 1.27
N LYS A 87 21.71 0.64 0.27
CA LYS A 87 21.88 1.66 -0.80
C LYS A 87 20.61 1.87 -1.62
N LYS A 88 19.79 0.83 -1.80
CA LYS A 88 18.52 0.90 -2.53
C LYS A 88 17.36 1.42 -1.67
N ALA A 89 17.42 1.27 -0.34
CA ALA A 89 16.33 1.60 0.57
C ALA A 89 15.82 3.05 0.43
N PRO A 90 16.64 4.11 0.28
CA PRO A 90 16.16 5.47 0.08
C PRO A 90 15.34 5.64 -1.22
N ILE A 91 15.82 5.03 -2.31
CA ILE A 91 15.13 5.07 -3.62
C ILE A 91 13.79 4.34 -3.51
N LEU A 92 13.77 3.17 -2.87
CA LEU A 92 12.53 2.42 -2.62
C LEU A 92 11.55 3.21 -1.75
N GLY A 93 12.04 3.96 -0.77
CA GLY A 93 11.21 4.85 0.04
C GLY A 93 10.58 5.97 -0.77
N ILE A 94 11.33 6.61 -1.67
CA ILE A 94 10.80 7.64 -2.57
C ILE A 94 9.75 7.02 -3.51
N VAL A 95 10.05 5.87 -4.11
CA VAL A 95 9.10 5.15 -4.99
C VAL A 95 7.85 4.74 -4.22
N TRP A 96 7.98 4.30 -2.97
CA TRP A 96 6.84 3.98 -2.10
C TRP A 96 5.94 5.19 -1.88
N VAL A 97 6.51 6.32 -1.48
CA VAL A 97 5.74 7.57 -1.25
C VAL A 97 5.08 8.05 -2.54
N ALA A 98 5.83 8.10 -3.65
CA ALA A 98 5.28 8.46 -4.95
C ALA A 98 4.14 7.50 -5.37
N GLY A 99 4.33 6.20 -5.14
CA GLY A 99 3.34 5.15 -5.38
C GLY A 99 2.07 5.32 -4.56
N LEU A 100 2.17 5.80 -3.32
CA LEU A 100 0.98 6.10 -2.51
C LEU A 100 0.12 7.21 -3.12
N PHE A 101 0.75 8.32 -3.55
CA PHE A 101 0.01 9.43 -4.17
C PHE A 101 -0.56 9.03 -5.53
N LEU A 102 0.23 8.38 -6.37
CA LEU A 102 -0.21 7.92 -7.69
C LEU A 102 -1.30 6.86 -7.59
N GLY A 103 -1.13 5.87 -6.71
CA GLY A 103 -2.12 4.82 -6.49
C GLY A 103 -3.43 5.38 -5.93
N ALA A 104 -3.35 6.31 -4.97
CA ALA A 104 -4.52 7.03 -4.47
C ALA A 104 -5.21 7.86 -5.55
N PHE A 105 -4.45 8.49 -6.47
CA PHE A 105 -4.99 9.26 -7.59
C PHE A 105 -5.78 8.37 -8.55
N ILE A 106 -5.19 7.25 -8.96
CA ILE A 106 -5.85 6.27 -9.85
C ILE A 106 -7.11 5.71 -9.19
N LEU A 107 -7.01 5.32 -7.92
CA LEU A 107 -8.13 4.80 -7.15
C LEU A 107 -9.24 5.84 -6.97
N HIS A 108 -8.87 7.11 -6.74
CA HIS A 108 -9.82 8.22 -6.66
C HIS A 108 -10.61 8.38 -7.96
N GLY A 109 -9.92 8.31 -9.10
CA GLY A 109 -10.56 8.29 -10.41
C GLY A 109 -11.59 7.18 -10.53
N SER A 110 -11.26 5.97 -10.08
CA SER A 110 -12.19 4.83 -10.06
C SER A 110 -13.40 5.08 -9.17
N PHE A 111 -13.20 5.60 -7.96
CA PHE A 111 -14.30 5.95 -7.07
C PHE A 111 -15.21 7.02 -7.68
N LYS A 112 -14.64 8.05 -8.35
CA LYS A 112 -15.42 9.09 -9.00
C LYS A 112 -16.21 8.57 -10.20
N LEU A 113 -15.63 7.71 -11.04
CA LEU A 113 -16.33 7.05 -12.14
C LEU A 113 -17.53 6.23 -11.64
N LEU A 114 -17.41 5.64 -10.45
CA LEU A 114 -18.48 4.87 -9.81
C LEU A 114 -19.45 5.73 -8.98
N LYS A 115 -19.34 7.08 -9.07
CA LYS A 115 -20.15 8.09 -8.37
C LYS A 115 -19.90 8.12 -6.85
N GLY A 116 -18.68 7.86 -6.41
CA GLY A 116 -18.25 8.03 -5.02
C GLY A 116 -18.20 9.50 -4.60
N THR A 117 -18.60 9.81 -3.38
CA THR A 117 -18.76 11.19 -2.87
C THR A 117 -17.53 11.71 -2.13
N GLY A 118 -16.61 10.86 -1.67
CA GLY A 118 -15.44 11.24 -0.89
C GLY A 118 -14.45 12.11 -1.66
N SER A 119 -13.61 12.84 -0.94
CA SER A 119 -12.53 13.67 -1.48
C SER A 119 -11.31 12.82 -1.88
N TYR A 120 -10.35 13.44 -2.59
CA TYR A 120 -9.05 12.81 -2.88
C TYR A 120 -8.28 12.50 -1.59
N GLU A 121 -8.31 13.42 -0.62
CA GLU A 121 -7.68 13.22 0.69
C GLU A 121 -8.24 11.97 1.38
N ALA A 122 -9.55 11.79 1.37
CA ALA A 122 -10.20 10.59 1.93
C ALA A 122 -9.72 9.31 1.22
N THR A 123 -9.56 9.34 -0.11
CA THR A 123 -9.01 8.21 -0.88
C THR A 123 -7.55 7.93 -0.51
N PHE A 124 -6.73 8.97 -0.40
CA PHE A 124 -5.34 8.83 0.03
C PHE A 124 -5.24 8.18 1.40
N ARG A 125 -6.07 8.61 2.35
CA ARG A 125 -6.13 8.02 3.69
C ARG A 125 -6.51 6.55 3.66
N ILE A 126 -7.53 6.17 2.87
CA ILE A 126 -7.89 4.77 2.65
C ILE A 126 -6.68 3.99 2.14
N PHE A 127 -6.02 4.47 1.09
CA PHE A 127 -4.91 3.78 0.44
C PHE A 127 -3.70 3.66 1.36
N ALA A 128 -3.34 4.75 2.06
CA ALA A 128 -2.22 4.77 2.99
C ALA A 128 -2.43 3.84 4.20
N TYR A 129 -3.63 3.83 4.80
CA TYR A 129 -3.92 2.91 5.91
C TYR A 129 -4.04 1.45 5.45
N SER A 130 -4.46 1.22 4.20
CA SER A 130 -4.49 -0.14 3.62
C SER A 130 -3.09 -0.74 3.48
N SER A 131 -2.02 0.06 3.54
CA SER A 131 -0.64 -0.43 3.53
C SER A 131 -0.33 -1.40 4.68
N ILE A 132 -1.12 -1.42 5.77
CA ILE A 132 -0.99 -2.39 6.87
C ILE A 132 -0.97 -3.84 6.35
N ALA A 133 -1.68 -4.11 5.26
CA ALA A 133 -1.71 -5.42 4.62
C ALA A 133 -0.31 -5.90 4.19
N ASN A 134 0.62 -4.97 3.91
CA ASN A 134 1.99 -5.35 3.54
C ASN A 134 2.76 -6.04 4.66
N LEU A 135 2.33 -5.94 5.92
CA LEU A 135 2.90 -6.74 7.00
C LEU A 135 2.68 -8.24 6.78
N LEU A 136 1.65 -8.64 6.02
CA LEU A 136 1.42 -10.04 5.68
C LEU A 136 2.52 -10.61 4.77
N THR A 137 3.27 -9.77 4.03
CA THR A 137 4.42 -10.22 3.22
C THR A 137 5.54 -10.86 4.03
N ILE A 138 5.52 -10.66 5.36
CA ILE A 138 6.44 -11.34 6.30
C ILE A 138 6.20 -12.87 6.31
N ILE A 139 4.99 -13.32 5.95
CA ILE A 139 4.66 -14.74 5.88
C ILE A 139 5.28 -15.33 4.61
N PRO A 140 6.21 -16.32 4.73
CA PRO A 140 6.84 -16.92 3.56
C PRO A 140 5.82 -17.53 2.59
N SER A 141 6.10 -17.49 1.31
CA SER A 141 5.34 -18.09 0.20
C SER A 141 3.92 -17.54 0.00
N ALA A 142 3.10 -17.47 1.05
CA ALA A 142 1.70 -17.04 0.97
C ALA A 142 1.52 -15.52 1.18
N GLY A 143 2.47 -14.85 1.83
CA GLY A 143 2.33 -13.49 2.33
C GLY A 143 2.00 -12.47 1.25
N GLN A 144 2.61 -12.57 0.08
CA GLN A 144 2.36 -11.67 -1.04
C GLN A 144 0.89 -11.75 -1.52
N TYR A 145 0.35 -12.97 -1.65
CA TYR A 145 -1.04 -13.16 -2.04
C TYR A 145 -2.01 -12.68 -0.97
N LEU A 146 -1.74 -13.00 0.30
CA LEU A 146 -2.54 -12.55 1.44
C LEU A 146 -2.55 -11.02 1.55
N SER A 147 -1.39 -10.37 1.39
CA SER A 147 -1.25 -8.93 1.38
C SER A 147 -2.10 -8.29 0.27
N THR A 148 -2.01 -8.82 -0.96
CA THR A 148 -2.76 -8.31 -2.11
C THR A 148 -4.27 -8.44 -1.86
N ILE A 149 -4.74 -9.62 -1.49
CA ILE A 149 -6.17 -9.87 -1.22
C ILE A 149 -6.66 -8.95 -0.09
N TYR A 150 -5.89 -8.84 0.99
CA TYR A 150 -6.31 -8.04 2.13
C TYR A 150 -6.30 -6.54 1.81
N THR A 151 -5.34 -6.06 1.03
CA THR A 151 -5.33 -4.68 0.51
C THR A 151 -6.60 -4.38 -0.29
N LEU A 152 -7.02 -5.28 -1.18
CA LEU A 152 -8.26 -5.13 -1.95
C LEU A 152 -9.49 -5.06 -1.02
N VAL A 153 -9.55 -5.91 0.00
CA VAL A 153 -10.63 -5.87 1.00
C VAL A 153 -10.65 -4.54 1.75
N LEU A 154 -9.51 -4.03 2.18
CA LEU A 154 -9.43 -2.74 2.89
C LEU A 154 -9.87 -1.58 1.99
N ILE A 155 -9.42 -1.54 0.73
CA ILE A 155 -9.82 -0.52 -0.24
C ILE A 155 -11.33 -0.57 -0.51
N MET A 156 -11.89 -1.78 -0.66
CA MET A 156 -13.32 -1.99 -0.85
C MET A 156 -14.12 -1.45 0.34
N LEU A 157 -13.70 -1.77 1.57
CA LEU A 157 -14.35 -1.28 2.79
C LEU A 157 -14.25 0.24 2.91
N GLY A 158 -13.07 0.81 2.61
CA GLY A 158 -12.87 2.26 2.56
C GLY A 158 -13.78 2.93 1.51
N GLY A 159 -13.85 2.38 0.31
CA GLY A 159 -14.75 2.86 -0.75
C GLY A 159 -16.22 2.84 -0.33
N LYS A 160 -16.65 1.76 0.32
CA LYS A 160 -18.03 1.63 0.82
C LYS A 160 -18.34 2.64 1.92
N MET A 161 -17.47 2.77 2.93
CA MET A 161 -17.75 3.55 4.14
C MET A 161 -17.49 5.04 3.94
N VAL A 162 -16.44 5.41 3.20
CA VAL A 162 -15.98 6.80 3.06
C VAL A 162 -16.51 7.46 1.80
N HIS A 163 -16.62 6.70 0.70
CA HIS A 163 -17.15 7.21 -0.58
C HIS A 163 -18.65 6.89 -0.78
N ASN A 164 -19.32 6.28 0.20
CA ASN A 164 -20.73 5.90 0.14
C ASN A 164 -21.08 5.03 -1.09
N LEU A 165 -20.15 4.16 -1.51
CA LEU A 165 -20.38 3.26 -2.62
C LEU A 165 -21.22 2.05 -2.19
N SER A 166 -22.09 1.56 -3.09
CA SER A 166 -22.71 0.25 -2.91
C SER A 166 -21.63 -0.85 -2.90
N THR A 167 -21.92 -1.98 -2.29
CA THR A 167 -20.96 -3.09 -2.17
C THR A 167 -20.39 -3.51 -3.53
N SER A 168 -21.24 -3.65 -4.55
CA SER A 168 -20.81 -4.03 -5.91
C SER A 168 -19.85 -3.01 -6.51
N LYS A 169 -20.14 -1.70 -6.39
CA LYS A 169 -19.25 -0.64 -6.88
C LYS A 169 -17.93 -0.59 -6.11
N ALA A 170 -17.98 -0.79 -4.80
CA ALA A 170 -16.79 -0.81 -3.96
C ALA A 170 -15.85 -1.97 -4.31
N ILE A 171 -16.38 -3.14 -4.70
CA ILE A 171 -15.62 -4.29 -5.21
C ILE A 171 -15.00 -3.96 -6.56
N MET A 172 -15.74 -3.29 -7.45
CA MET A 172 -15.26 -2.95 -8.80
C MET A 172 -14.16 -1.87 -8.78
N ALA A 173 -14.19 -0.96 -7.82
CA ALA A 173 -13.30 0.20 -7.80
C ALA A 173 -11.79 -0.11 -7.89
N PRO A 174 -11.22 -1.03 -7.10
CA PRO A 174 -9.80 -1.36 -7.20
C PRO A 174 -9.44 -2.18 -8.46
N ILE A 175 -10.42 -2.81 -9.11
CA ILE A 175 -10.23 -3.65 -10.29
C ILE A 175 -10.34 -2.82 -11.58
N LEU A 176 -11.14 -1.76 -11.55
CA LEU A 176 -11.43 -0.91 -12.70
C LEU A 176 -10.19 -0.35 -13.40
N PRO A 177 -9.13 0.12 -12.72
CA PRO A 177 -7.92 0.60 -13.38
C PRO A 177 -7.22 -0.47 -14.22
N ALA A 178 -7.21 -1.72 -13.75
CA ALA A 178 -6.62 -2.83 -14.48
C ALA A 178 -7.41 -3.14 -15.77
N PHE A 179 -8.74 -3.11 -15.71
CA PHE A 179 -9.60 -3.27 -16.90
C PHE A 179 -9.41 -2.14 -17.89
N ILE A 180 -9.31 -0.89 -17.44
CA ILE A 180 -9.06 0.26 -18.32
C ILE A 180 -7.69 0.13 -18.97
N ALA A 181 -6.64 -0.19 -18.21
CA ALA A 181 -5.29 -0.39 -18.75
C ALA A 181 -5.27 -1.53 -19.78
N TRP A 182 -5.92 -2.65 -19.48
CA TRP A 182 -6.03 -3.77 -20.41
C TRP A 182 -6.78 -3.40 -21.68
N GLY A 183 -7.90 -2.68 -21.57
CA GLY A 183 -8.66 -2.19 -22.74
C GLY A 183 -7.83 -1.26 -23.63
N ILE A 184 -7.04 -0.36 -23.04
CA ILE A 184 -6.13 0.54 -23.78
C ILE A 184 -5.06 -0.29 -24.51
N LEU A 185 -4.43 -1.26 -23.82
CA LEU A 185 -3.42 -2.14 -24.43
C LEU A 185 -4.00 -2.93 -25.61
N MET A 186 -5.21 -3.46 -25.48
CA MET A 186 -5.90 -4.17 -26.57
C MET A 186 -6.23 -3.23 -27.73
N ALA A 187 -6.67 -2.00 -27.45
CA ALA A 187 -6.95 -1.03 -28.50
C ALA A 187 -5.66 -0.65 -29.28
N ILE A 188 -4.54 -0.47 -28.59
CA ILE A 188 -3.22 -0.20 -29.21
C ILE A 188 -2.78 -1.40 -30.04
N ALA A 189 -2.91 -2.62 -29.52
CA ALA A 189 -2.56 -3.84 -30.26
C ALA A 189 -3.39 -4.00 -31.56
N LEU A 190 -4.70 -3.74 -31.48
CA LEU A 190 -5.60 -3.83 -32.64
C LEU A 190 -5.41 -2.69 -33.65
N SER A 191 -4.90 -1.53 -33.21
CA SER A 191 -4.64 -0.41 -34.12
C SER A 191 -3.43 -0.61 -35.05
N GLY A 192 -2.61 -1.66 -34.82
CA GLY A 192 -1.39 -1.92 -35.56
C GLY A 192 -0.25 -0.93 -35.33
N ILE A 193 -0.40 0.00 -34.37
CA ILE A 193 0.63 1.00 -34.03
C ILE A 193 1.87 0.32 -33.46
N ILE A 194 1.67 -0.75 -32.68
CA ILE A 194 2.75 -1.57 -32.14
C ILE A 194 2.58 -3.00 -32.65
N PRO A 195 3.61 -3.60 -33.32
CA PRO A 195 3.54 -5.01 -33.69
C PRO A 195 3.31 -5.90 -32.48
N ILE A 196 2.33 -6.80 -32.57
CA ILE A 196 1.95 -7.69 -31.43
C ILE A 196 3.16 -8.50 -30.94
N GLU A 197 4.10 -8.81 -31.82
CA GLU A 197 5.35 -9.52 -31.48
C GLU A 197 6.24 -8.73 -30.51
N GLU A 198 6.33 -7.41 -30.64
CA GLU A 198 7.08 -6.55 -29.72
C GLU A 198 6.39 -6.48 -28.34
N LEU A 199 5.06 -6.41 -28.33
CA LEU A 199 4.28 -6.39 -27.07
C LEU A 199 4.48 -7.69 -26.29
N ILE A 200 4.43 -8.84 -26.96
CA ILE A 200 4.63 -10.16 -26.30
C ILE A 200 6.09 -10.36 -25.87
N SER A 201 7.05 -9.85 -26.62
CA SER A 201 8.47 -9.94 -26.23
C SER A 201 8.81 -9.09 -25.02
N GLY A 202 8.15 -7.94 -24.86
CA GLY A 202 8.28 -7.06 -23.69
C GLY A 202 7.71 -7.67 -22.39
N LEU A 203 6.67 -8.51 -22.47
CA LEU A 203 6.06 -9.21 -21.35
C LEU A 203 6.86 -10.44 -20.87
N LYS A 204 7.80 -10.93 -21.68
CA LYS A 204 8.66 -12.10 -21.35
C LYS A 204 9.99 -11.73 -20.72
N ARG A 205 10.31 -10.46 -20.58
CA ARG A 205 11.50 -9.94 -19.89
C ARG A 205 11.18 -9.49 -18.47
#